data_04323d542246a62a205d6a800ffbffe6
#
_entry.id   04323d542246a62a205d6a800ffbffe6
#
_cell.length_a   1.000
_cell.length_b   1.000
_cell.length_c   1.000
_cell.angle_alpha   90.00
_cell.angle_beta   90.00
_cell.angle_gamma   90.00
#
_symmetry.space_group_name_H-M   'P 1'
#
loop_
_entity.id
_entity.type
_entity.pdbx_description
1 polymer ?
#
loop_
_entity_poly.entity_id
_entity_poly.type
_entity_poly.pdbx_seq_one_letter_code
_entity_poly.pdbx_strand_id
1 'polypeptide(L)'
;PFITIKYAQTLDQMIGYQAKRGIQISNARSKQDVQNIRKEHSSILIGANTLRLDNPRLTSRPESKIKIQPAKIIVGNNFGRLIQKNIFKNFSHIFFVTSEKLIVPEKYSNKVTSIQTNKRIGLQKLFKELMLRGYSSILVEGGKGIISSFIKKGYFDELIVYTAPRILGGKGLKAMDNKADKMIDTVT
;
A
#
# COMPACT_ATOMS: atom_id res chain seq x y z
N PRO A 1 -0.78 -2.51 15.24
CA PRO A 1 -0.51 -1.16 14.73
C PRO A 1 -1.79 -0.43 14.38
N PHE A 2 -1.80 0.90 14.41
CA PHE A 2 -2.87 1.73 13.88
C PHE A 2 -2.86 1.66 12.34
N ILE A 3 -4.00 1.44 11.71
CA ILE A 3 -4.07 1.16 10.27
C ILE A 3 -4.99 2.16 9.59
N THR A 4 -4.41 2.99 8.72
CA THR A 4 -5.13 3.92 7.84
C THR A 4 -5.19 3.36 6.43
N ILE A 5 -6.37 3.18 5.87
CA ILE A 5 -6.54 2.88 4.44
C ILE A 5 -6.75 4.19 3.69
N LYS A 6 -5.97 4.42 2.64
CA LYS A 6 -6.11 5.61 1.81
C LYS A 6 -6.14 5.24 0.32
N TYR A 7 -7.15 5.75 -0.39
CA TYR A 7 -7.18 5.67 -1.85
C TYR A 7 -7.85 6.89 -2.49
N ALA A 8 -7.66 7.03 -3.79
CA ALA A 8 -8.35 8.03 -4.59
C ALA A 8 -9.29 7.35 -5.59
N GLN A 9 -10.48 7.91 -5.79
CA GLN A 9 -11.50 7.41 -6.71
C GLN A 9 -12.11 8.54 -7.54
N THR A 10 -12.78 8.16 -8.62
CA THR A 10 -13.64 9.04 -9.40
C THR A 10 -15.05 9.10 -8.80
N LEU A 11 -15.93 9.97 -9.33
CA LEU A 11 -17.35 10.03 -8.90
C LEU A 11 -18.08 8.70 -9.09
N ASP A 12 -17.73 7.94 -10.13
CA ASP A 12 -18.25 6.60 -10.37
C ASP A 12 -17.48 5.50 -9.63
N GLN A 13 -16.72 5.89 -8.57
CA GLN A 13 -16.00 5.00 -7.63
C GLN A 13 -14.88 4.16 -8.26
N MET A 14 -14.31 4.59 -9.37
CA MET A 14 -13.22 3.89 -10.02
C MET A 14 -11.86 4.38 -9.51
N ILE A 15 -10.94 3.45 -9.22
CA ILE A 15 -9.57 3.72 -8.79
C ILE A 15 -8.53 3.60 -9.91
N GLY A 16 -8.95 3.24 -11.11
CA GLY A 16 -8.08 3.06 -12.27
C GLY A 16 -8.65 2.10 -13.29
N TYR A 17 -7.81 1.61 -14.20
CA TYR A 17 -8.16 0.56 -15.16
C TYR A 17 -7.45 -0.76 -14.82
N GLN A 18 -8.05 -1.87 -15.23
CA GLN A 18 -7.46 -3.19 -15.04
C GLN A 18 -6.16 -3.33 -15.86
N ALA A 19 -5.12 -3.91 -15.27
CA ALA A 19 -3.84 -4.22 -15.91
C ALA A 19 -3.10 -3.05 -16.61
N LYS A 20 -3.52 -1.82 -16.40
CA LYS A 20 -2.84 -0.62 -16.91
C LYS A 20 -2.12 0.11 -15.78
N ARG A 21 -1.05 0.84 -16.13
CA ARG A 21 -0.39 1.77 -15.21
C ARG A 21 -1.42 2.73 -14.62
N GLY A 22 -1.26 3.05 -13.33
CA GLY A 22 -2.19 3.89 -12.61
C GLY A 22 -2.50 5.21 -13.33
N ILE A 23 -3.78 5.59 -13.35
CA ILE A 23 -4.23 6.88 -13.85
C ILE A 23 -4.12 7.87 -12.71
N GLN A 24 -3.68 9.07 -13.02
CA GLN A 24 -3.70 10.16 -12.05
C GLN A 24 -5.14 10.64 -11.83
N ILE A 25 -5.79 10.18 -10.77
CA ILE A 25 -7.13 10.59 -10.36
C ILE A 25 -7.05 11.87 -9.52
N SER A 26 -6.12 11.91 -8.56
CA SER A 26 -5.94 13.01 -7.62
C SER A 26 -5.19 14.21 -8.22
N ASN A 27 -5.48 15.41 -7.73
CA ASN A 27 -4.81 16.66 -8.09
C ASN A 27 -3.52 16.90 -7.28
N ALA A 28 -2.86 18.06 -7.51
CA ALA A 28 -1.62 18.43 -6.81
C ALA A 28 -1.82 18.61 -5.29
N ARG A 29 -2.96 19.17 -4.85
CA ARG A 29 -3.28 19.38 -3.43
C ARG A 29 -3.43 18.05 -2.71
N SER A 30 -4.20 17.12 -3.27
CA SER A 30 -4.32 15.75 -2.71
C SER A 30 -2.98 15.03 -2.65
N LYS A 31 -2.09 15.23 -3.64
CA LYS A 31 -0.74 14.65 -3.59
C LYS A 31 0.11 15.22 -2.46
N GLN A 32 -0.01 16.52 -2.20
CA GLN A 32 0.69 17.14 -1.07
C GLN A 32 0.17 16.62 0.25
N ASP A 33 -1.13 16.48 0.39
CA ASP A 33 -1.77 15.93 1.58
C ASP A 33 -1.33 14.50 1.86
N VAL A 34 -1.28 13.65 0.84
CA VAL A 34 -0.72 12.29 0.95
C VAL A 34 0.72 12.28 1.48
N GLN A 35 1.55 13.29 1.14
CA GLN A 35 2.90 13.38 1.72
C GLN A 35 2.87 13.67 3.22
N ASN A 36 1.90 14.44 3.70
CA ASN A 36 1.70 14.70 5.13
C ASN A 36 1.26 13.42 5.84
N ILE A 37 0.25 12.74 5.32
CA ILE A 37 -0.22 11.44 5.87
C ILE A 37 0.94 10.44 5.95
N ARG A 38 1.80 10.35 4.92
CA ARG A 38 2.98 9.47 4.94
C ARG A 38 3.99 9.80 6.02
N LYS A 39 4.12 11.09 6.42
CA LYS A 39 5.01 11.50 7.52
C LYS A 39 4.52 11.04 8.88
N GLU A 40 3.21 10.90 9.03
CA GLU A 40 2.54 10.51 10.28
C GLU A 40 2.56 9.00 10.51
N HIS A 41 2.90 8.22 9.48
CA HIS A 41 2.92 6.76 9.54
C HIS A 41 4.33 6.19 9.56
N SER A 42 4.56 5.21 10.42
CA SER A 42 5.85 4.51 10.52
C SER A 42 6.09 3.54 9.35
N SER A 43 5.03 3.13 8.64
CA SER A 43 5.16 2.23 7.49
C SER A 43 4.08 2.47 6.42
N ILE A 44 4.40 2.12 5.15
CA ILE A 44 3.50 2.21 3.99
C ILE A 44 3.37 0.84 3.36
N LEU A 45 2.13 0.38 3.15
CA LEU A 45 1.81 -0.93 2.60
C LEU A 45 1.16 -0.82 1.22
N ILE A 46 1.68 -1.60 0.27
CA ILE A 46 1.08 -1.79 -1.07
C ILE A 46 1.07 -3.26 -1.48
N GLY A 47 0.31 -3.58 -2.50
CA GLY A 47 0.34 -4.89 -3.15
C GLY A 47 1.49 -5.05 -4.16
N ALA A 48 1.94 -6.28 -4.40
CA ALA A 48 2.96 -6.61 -5.40
C ALA A 48 2.59 -6.13 -6.81
N ASN A 49 1.31 -6.13 -7.15
CA ASN A 49 0.81 -5.62 -8.43
C ASN A 49 1.07 -4.12 -8.59
N THR A 50 0.79 -3.32 -7.56
CA THR A 50 1.09 -1.89 -7.51
C THR A 50 2.60 -1.63 -7.63
N LEU A 51 3.43 -2.41 -6.93
CA LEU A 51 4.88 -2.34 -7.09
C LEU A 51 5.31 -2.60 -8.53
N ARG A 52 4.70 -3.58 -9.19
CA ARG A 52 5.05 -3.99 -10.55
C ARG A 52 4.66 -2.96 -11.59
N LEU A 53 3.45 -2.42 -11.49
CA LEU A 53 2.87 -1.49 -12.48
C LEU A 53 3.37 -0.05 -12.30
N ASP A 54 3.37 0.45 -11.07
CA ASP A 54 3.61 1.87 -10.78
C ASP A 54 5.06 2.15 -10.36
N ASN A 55 5.79 1.12 -9.91
CA ASN A 55 7.17 1.22 -9.44
C ASN A 55 7.40 2.42 -8.48
N PRO A 56 6.61 2.56 -7.42
CA PRO A 56 6.64 3.73 -6.55
C PRO A 56 7.90 3.76 -5.68
N ARG A 57 8.27 4.95 -5.19
CA ARG A 57 9.33 5.10 -4.18
C ARG A 57 8.85 4.80 -2.77
N LEU A 58 7.57 5.06 -2.47
CA LEU A 58 6.97 4.96 -1.13
C LEU A 58 7.75 5.76 -0.08
N THR A 59 7.98 7.03 -0.38
CA THR A 59 8.68 7.97 0.50
C THR A 59 7.79 9.13 0.88
N SER A 60 8.06 9.74 2.02
CA SER A 60 7.55 11.06 2.38
C SER A 60 8.45 12.14 1.77
N ARG A 61 7.89 13.26 1.33
CA ARG A 61 8.63 14.31 0.62
C ARG A 61 8.47 15.68 1.28
N PRO A 62 9.45 16.57 1.13
CA PRO A 62 10.74 16.35 0.46
C PRO A 62 11.67 15.44 1.26
N GLU A 63 12.28 14.45 0.60
CA GLU A 63 13.13 13.44 1.26
C GLU A 63 14.31 14.05 2.02
N SER A 64 14.85 15.16 1.53
CA SER A 64 15.98 15.88 2.15
C SER A 64 15.66 16.49 3.52
N LYS A 65 14.37 16.74 3.82
CA LYS A 65 13.92 17.32 5.10
C LYS A 65 13.44 16.29 6.10
N ILE A 66 13.33 15.02 5.70
CA ILE A 66 12.75 13.95 6.51
C ILE A 66 13.85 12.97 6.89
N LYS A 67 14.27 13.02 8.17
CA LYS A 67 15.35 12.17 8.70
C LYS A 67 14.98 10.69 8.70
N ILE A 68 13.73 10.38 9.04
CA ILE A 68 13.23 8.99 9.14
C ILE A 68 12.15 8.80 8.09
N GLN A 69 12.41 7.91 7.14
CA GLN A 69 11.44 7.53 6.11
C GLN A 69 10.62 6.32 6.57
N PRO A 70 9.32 6.25 6.23
CA PRO A 70 8.50 5.10 6.59
C PRO A 70 9.07 3.80 6.03
N ALA A 71 8.95 2.71 6.78
CA ALA A 71 9.23 1.38 6.27
C ALA A 71 8.27 1.03 5.13
N LYS A 72 8.69 0.16 4.23
CA LYS A 72 7.90 -0.23 3.07
C LYS A 72 7.45 -1.67 3.22
N ILE A 73 6.17 -1.92 3.01
CA ILE A 73 5.58 -3.25 3.12
C ILE A 73 4.97 -3.61 1.77
N ILE A 74 5.46 -4.68 1.18
CA ILE A 74 4.99 -5.19 -0.11
C ILE A 74 4.36 -6.56 0.09
N VAL A 75 3.07 -6.67 -0.24
CA VAL A 75 2.29 -7.89 0.02
C VAL A 75 1.90 -8.56 -1.28
N GLY A 76 2.18 -9.85 -1.40
CA GLY A 76 1.80 -10.67 -2.55
C GLY A 76 2.97 -11.41 -3.16
N ASN A 77 2.80 -11.85 -4.41
CA ASN A 77 3.76 -12.64 -5.17
C ASN A 77 4.12 -11.96 -6.49
N ASN A 78 5.13 -12.48 -7.19
CA ASN A 78 5.57 -11.98 -8.48
C ASN A 78 5.93 -10.48 -8.48
N PHE A 79 7.00 -10.13 -7.77
CA PHE A 79 7.45 -8.74 -7.63
C PHE A 79 8.16 -8.19 -8.88
N GLY A 80 8.40 -9.02 -9.89
CA GLY A 80 9.21 -8.70 -11.06
C GLY A 80 10.71 -8.55 -10.73
N ARG A 81 11.47 -7.87 -11.59
CA ARG A 81 12.92 -7.65 -11.37
C ARG A 81 13.14 -6.64 -10.23
N LEU A 82 13.40 -7.13 -9.03
CA LEU A 82 13.54 -6.30 -7.82
C LEU A 82 14.65 -5.26 -7.94
N ILE A 83 15.79 -5.60 -8.52
CA ILE A 83 16.95 -4.69 -8.62
C ILE A 83 16.64 -3.36 -9.32
N GLN A 84 15.62 -3.32 -10.17
CA GLN A 84 15.19 -2.13 -10.90
C GLN A 84 14.11 -1.33 -10.17
N LYS A 85 13.67 -1.77 -8.98
CA LYS A 85 12.56 -1.12 -8.28
C LYS A 85 12.99 0.12 -7.51
N ASN A 86 12.20 1.18 -7.65
CA ASN A 86 12.44 2.47 -6.99
C ASN A 86 12.36 2.40 -5.46
N ILE A 87 11.72 1.37 -4.88
CA ILE A 87 11.64 1.17 -3.43
C ILE A 87 13.02 1.02 -2.77
N PHE A 88 14.06 0.63 -3.52
CA PHE A 88 15.41 0.47 -3.01
C PHE A 88 16.25 1.76 -3.01
N LYS A 89 15.73 2.86 -3.59
CA LYS A 89 16.50 4.11 -3.76
C LYS A 89 16.72 4.91 -2.48
N ASN A 90 16.13 4.51 -1.36
CA ASN A 90 16.38 5.14 -0.04
C ASN A 90 16.72 4.09 1.02
N PHE A 91 17.05 4.55 2.24
CA PHE A 91 17.55 3.70 3.32
C PHE A 91 16.47 3.11 4.23
N SER A 92 15.16 3.29 3.94
CA SER A 92 14.11 2.70 4.79
C SER A 92 14.06 1.18 4.64
N HIS A 93 13.66 0.52 5.72
CA HIS A 93 13.49 -0.94 5.75
C HIS A 93 12.36 -1.39 4.83
N ILE A 94 12.48 -2.57 4.24
CA ILE A 94 11.52 -3.14 3.30
C ILE A 94 11.09 -4.53 3.78
N PHE A 95 9.79 -4.70 3.98
CA PHE A 95 9.18 -6.00 4.28
C PHE A 95 8.51 -6.56 3.03
N PHE A 96 8.84 -7.78 2.67
CA PHE A 96 8.10 -8.55 1.68
C PHE A 96 7.29 -9.63 2.37
N VAL A 97 5.99 -9.60 2.19
CA VAL A 97 5.06 -10.62 2.72
C VAL A 97 4.61 -11.48 1.54
N THR A 98 5.11 -12.70 1.45
CA THR A 98 4.98 -13.54 0.25
C THR A 98 4.92 -15.02 0.58
N SER A 99 4.32 -15.81 -0.31
CA SER A 99 4.40 -17.29 -0.26
C SER A 99 5.52 -17.83 -1.15
N GLU A 100 6.20 -16.98 -1.91
CA GLU A 100 7.29 -17.36 -2.81
C GLU A 100 8.65 -17.18 -2.14
N LYS A 101 9.65 -17.96 -2.59
CA LYS A 101 11.03 -17.73 -2.21
C LYS A 101 11.50 -16.40 -2.80
N LEU A 102 11.84 -15.44 -1.96
CA LEU A 102 12.31 -14.14 -2.38
C LEU A 102 13.83 -14.17 -2.61
N ILE A 103 14.25 -13.75 -3.80
CA ILE A 103 15.67 -13.54 -4.11
C ILE A 103 15.94 -12.05 -4.02
N VAL A 104 16.61 -11.63 -2.95
CA VAL A 104 16.99 -10.24 -2.71
C VAL A 104 18.42 -10.04 -3.20
N PRO A 105 18.70 -8.98 -3.99
CA PRO A 105 20.08 -8.64 -4.34
C PRO A 105 20.92 -8.40 -3.07
N GLU A 106 22.12 -8.96 -3.01
CA GLU A 106 22.99 -8.97 -1.83
C GLU A 106 23.19 -7.58 -1.21
N LYS A 107 23.41 -6.57 -2.06
CA LYS A 107 23.54 -5.17 -1.61
C LYS A 107 22.36 -4.59 -0.84
N TYR A 108 21.22 -5.27 -0.81
CA TYR A 108 20.01 -4.86 -0.09
C TYR A 108 19.62 -5.81 1.03
N SER A 109 20.38 -6.89 1.25
CA SER A 109 20.05 -7.95 2.23
C SER A 109 19.85 -7.42 3.65
N ASN A 110 20.65 -6.43 4.07
CA ASN A 110 20.60 -5.84 5.41
C ASN A 110 19.36 -4.99 5.69
N LYS A 111 18.61 -4.56 4.66
CA LYS A 111 17.40 -3.73 4.80
C LYS A 111 16.11 -4.40 4.29
N VAL A 112 16.18 -5.67 4.02
CA VAL A 112 15.01 -6.45 3.57
C VAL A 112 14.70 -7.54 4.56
N THR A 113 13.44 -7.63 4.98
CA THR A 113 12.90 -8.77 5.72
C THR A 113 11.84 -9.47 4.86
N SER A 114 12.00 -10.75 4.63
CA SER A 114 10.99 -11.59 4.00
C SER A 114 10.17 -12.31 5.07
N ILE A 115 8.88 -12.06 5.07
CA ILE A 115 7.90 -12.75 5.90
C ILE A 115 7.20 -13.77 5.03
N GLN A 116 7.60 -15.02 5.18
CA GLN A 116 7.00 -16.12 4.42
C GLN A 116 5.64 -16.47 5.00
N THR A 117 4.64 -16.58 4.13
CA THR A 117 3.27 -16.92 4.48
C THR A 117 2.81 -18.11 3.65
N ASN A 118 1.96 -18.95 4.22
CA ASN A 118 1.23 -19.95 3.44
C ASN A 118 0.23 -19.23 2.52
N LYS A 119 -0.48 -19.94 1.64
CA LYS A 119 -1.39 -19.44 0.58
C LYS A 119 -2.33 -18.28 0.95
N ARG A 120 -2.51 -17.95 2.25
CA ARG A 120 -3.24 -16.76 2.72
C ARG A 120 -2.25 -15.78 3.38
N ILE A 121 -2.35 -14.51 3.04
CA ILE A 121 -1.53 -13.45 3.62
C ILE A 121 -1.71 -13.44 5.13
N GLY A 122 -0.69 -13.86 5.85
CA GLY A 122 -0.68 -13.86 7.31
C GLY A 122 -0.47 -12.44 7.86
N LEU A 123 -1.49 -11.57 7.72
CA LEU A 123 -1.41 -10.18 8.20
C LEU A 123 -1.10 -10.12 9.70
N GLN A 124 -1.62 -11.06 10.50
CA GLN A 124 -1.32 -11.13 11.94
C GLN A 124 0.18 -11.32 12.21
N LYS A 125 0.86 -12.20 11.44
CA LYS A 125 2.32 -12.38 11.56
C LYS A 125 3.06 -11.10 11.18
N LEU A 126 2.61 -10.42 10.10
CA LEU A 126 3.15 -9.13 9.71
C LEU A 126 2.97 -8.09 10.83
N PHE A 127 1.76 -7.94 11.39
CA PHE A 127 1.49 -6.97 12.43
C PHE A 127 2.35 -7.20 13.67
N LYS A 128 2.50 -8.47 14.11
CA LYS A 128 3.38 -8.83 15.22
C LYS A 128 4.84 -8.44 14.93
N GLU A 129 5.34 -8.76 13.75
CA GLU A 129 6.73 -8.44 13.35
C GLU A 129 6.98 -6.93 13.30
N LEU A 130 6.02 -6.15 12.78
CA LEU A 130 6.11 -4.70 12.74
C LEU A 130 6.16 -4.09 14.15
N MET A 131 5.26 -4.53 15.05
CA MET A 131 5.20 -4.04 16.42
C MET A 131 6.49 -4.35 17.18
N LEU A 132 7.05 -5.55 17.04
CA LEU A 132 8.33 -5.93 17.66
C LEU A 132 9.49 -5.06 17.19
N ARG A 133 9.41 -4.48 16.01
CA ARG A 133 10.43 -3.58 15.44
C ARG A 133 10.10 -2.10 15.62
N GLY A 134 9.07 -1.76 16.42
CA GLY A 134 8.69 -0.38 16.71
C GLY A 134 7.87 0.33 15.62
N TYR A 135 7.36 -0.39 14.61
CA TYR A 135 6.46 0.19 13.61
C TYR A 135 5.02 0.13 14.10
N SER A 136 4.54 1.25 14.66
CA SER A 136 3.24 1.35 15.35
C SER A 136 2.07 1.69 14.41
N SER A 137 2.32 2.16 13.19
CA SER A 137 1.28 2.57 12.25
C SER A 137 1.56 2.13 10.81
N ILE A 138 0.48 1.85 10.05
CA ILE A 138 0.53 1.39 8.67
C ILE A 138 -0.39 2.25 7.81
N LEU A 139 0.15 2.92 6.80
CA LEU A 139 -0.64 3.52 5.73
C LEU A 139 -0.81 2.51 4.59
N VAL A 140 -2.02 2.06 4.34
CA VAL A 140 -2.36 1.17 3.23
C VAL A 140 -2.73 2.00 2.01
N GLU A 141 -1.85 2.03 1.00
CA GLU A 141 -2.03 2.87 -0.20
C GLU A 141 -2.47 2.09 -1.44
N GLY A 142 -2.77 0.82 -1.31
CA GLY A 142 -3.37 0.36 -2.43
C GLY A 142 -3.08 -0.87 -3.20
N GLY A 143 -3.79 -0.90 -4.29
CA GLY A 143 -4.20 -2.00 -5.11
C GLY A 143 -5.53 -2.56 -4.61
N LYS A 144 -6.48 -2.72 -5.53
CA LYS A 144 -7.84 -3.24 -5.26
C LYS A 144 -7.83 -4.43 -4.28
N GLY A 145 -6.98 -5.43 -4.54
CA GLY A 145 -6.95 -6.65 -3.73
C GLY A 145 -6.55 -6.43 -2.28
N ILE A 146 -5.64 -5.49 -2.03
CA ILE A 146 -5.20 -5.14 -0.67
C ILE A 146 -6.31 -4.37 0.04
N ILE A 147 -6.82 -3.30 -0.56
CA ILE A 147 -7.91 -2.48 0.00
C ILE A 147 -9.11 -3.38 0.34
N SER A 148 -9.61 -4.16 -0.62
CA SER A 148 -10.73 -5.08 -0.39
C SER A 148 -10.44 -6.08 0.72
N SER A 149 -9.22 -6.62 0.81
CA SER A 149 -8.87 -7.60 1.84
C SER A 149 -8.86 -6.98 3.24
N PHE A 150 -8.35 -5.76 3.40
CA PHE A 150 -8.31 -5.06 4.67
C PHE A 150 -9.72 -4.67 5.13
N ILE A 151 -10.53 -4.09 4.24
CA ILE A 151 -11.90 -3.70 4.54
C ILE A 151 -12.77 -4.91 4.91
N LYS A 152 -12.74 -5.99 4.11
CA LYS A 152 -13.51 -7.22 4.39
C LYS A 152 -13.18 -7.87 5.74
N LYS A 153 -11.96 -7.69 6.24
CA LYS A 153 -11.50 -8.24 7.52
C LYS A 153 -11.66 -7.28 8.69
N GLY A 154 -12.10 -6.05 8.44
CA GLY A 154 -12.16 -5.01 9.46
C GLY A 154 -10.78 -4.60 10.00
N TYR A 155 -9.72 -4.75 9.20
CA TYR A 155 -8.35 -4.41 9.61
C TYR A 155 -8.02 -2.97 9.24
N PHE A 156 -8.72 -2.02 9.81
CA PHE A 156 -8.41 -0.59 9.68
C PHE A 156 -9.06 0.18 10.83
N ASP A 157 -8.40 1.24 11.23
CA ASP A 157 -8.87 2.20 12.24
C ASP A 157 -9.36 3.48 11.57
N GLU A 158 -8.85 3.78 10.38
CA GLU A 158 -9.17 4.98 9.62
C GLU A 158 -9.28 4.71 8.12
N LEU A 159 -10.24 5.39 7.45
CA LEU A 159 -10.44 5.31 6.01
C LEU A 159 -10.45 6.71 5.39
N ILE A 160 -9.47 7.01 4.53
CA ILE A 160 -9.34 8.27 3.81
C ILE A 160 -9.62 8.06 2.32
N VAL A 161 -10.67 8.68 1.81
CA VAL A 161 -11.09 8.58 0.41
C VAL A 161 -11.06 9.94 -0.27
N TYR A 162 -10.23 10.09 -1.30
CA TYR A 162 -10.22 11.26 -2.16
C TYR A 162 -11.12 11.02 -3.36
N THR A 163 -12.21 11.78 -3.49
CA THR A 163 -13.10 11.68 -4.66
C THR A 163 -12.83 12.82 -5.62
N ALA A 164 -12.38 12.49 -6.82
CA ALA A 164 -12.17 13.46 -7.90
C ALA A 164 -13.46 13.67 -8.70
N PRO A 165 -13.76 14.92 -9.13
CA PRO A 165 -14.92 15.24 -9.95
C PRO A 165 -14.71 14.77 -11.41
N ARG A 166 -14.54 13.47 -11.61
CA ARG A 166 -14.27 12.80 -12.89
C ARG A 166 -15.05 11.50 -12.98
N ILE A 167 -15.34 11.05 -14.19
CA ILE A 167 -15.99 9.78 -14.49
C ILE A 167 -15.06 8.97 -15.40
N LEU A 168 -14.80 7.71 -15.05
CA LEU A 168 -13.97 6.81 -15.85
C LEU A 168 -14.77 5.88 -16.75
N GLY A 169 -16.03 5.62 -16.41
CA GLY A 169 -16.94 4.77 -17.17
C GLY A 169 -16.75 3.27 -16.96
N GLY A 170 -17.52 2.47 -17.67
CA GLY A 170 -17.79 1.04 -17.40
C GLY A 170 -16.60 0.06 -17.43
N LYS A 171 -15.40 0.45 -17.86
CA LYS A 171 -14.18 -0.39 -17.82
C LYS A 171 -13.26 -0.05 -16.64
N GLY A 172 -13.72 0.78 -15.72
CA GLY A 172 -12.97 1.17 -14.52
C GLY A 172 -12.87 0.03 -13.50
N LEU A 173 -11.82 0.09 -12.69
CA LEU A 173 -11.56 -0.82 -11.57
C LEU A 173 -12.08 -0.17 -10.28
N LYS A 174 -13.06 -0.78 -9.60
CA LYS A 174 -13.54 -0.32 -8.29
C LYS A 174 -12.54 -0.67 -7.17
N ALA A 175 -12.50 0.13 -6.12
CA ALA A 175 -11.68 -0.13 -4.93
C ALA A 175 -12.11 -1.42 -4.22
N MET A 176 -13.41 -1.66 -4.18
CA MET A 176 -14.02 -2.83 -3.54
C MET A 176 -14.78 -3.67 -4.56
N ASP A 177 -14.82 -4.97 -4.35
CA ASP A 177 -15.74 -5.85 -5.07
C ASP A 177 -17.16 -5.68 -4.49
N ASN A 178 -18.17 -5.62 -5.34
CA ASN A 178 -19.59 -5.47 -4.96
C ASN A 178 -20.17 -6.67 -4.18
N LYS A 179 -19.33 -7.61 -3.75
CA LYS A 179 -19.69 -8.77 -2.92
C LYS A 179 -19.44 -8.52 -1.43
N ALA A 180 -19.75 -7.34 -0.93
CA ALA A 180 -19.85 -7.13 0.51
C ALA A 180 -21.24 -7.62 0.95
N ASP A 181 -21.31 -8.85 1.44
CA ASP A 181 -22.56 -9.46 1.93
C ASP A 181 -23.04 -8.84 3.26
N LYS A 182 -22.36 -7.84 3.81
CA LYS A 182 -22.73 -7.14 5.05
C LYS A 182 -22.37 -5.67 4.95
N MET A 183 -23.28 -4.83 5.46
CA MET A 183 -23.01 -3.43 5.72
C MET A 183 -21.94 -3.35 6.83
N ILE A 184 -20.91 -2.54 6.59
CA ILE A 184 -19.90 -2.24 7.61
C ILE A 184 -20.30 -0.88 8.17
N ASP A 185 -20.82 -0.86 9.40
CA ASP A 185 -21.10 0.37 10.12
C ASP A 185 -19.75 1.02 10.48
N THR A 186 -19.50 2.18 9.90
CA THR A 186 -18.38 3.03 10.34
C THR A 186 -18.88 3.82 11.55
N VAL A 187 -18.32 3.53 12.71
CA VAL A 187 -18.54 4.35 13.90
C VAL A 187 -17.89 5.72 13.65
N THR A 188 -18.69 6.77 13.62
CA THR A 188 -18.23 8.18 13.62
C THR A 188 -17.67 8.57 14.98
#